data_778ed705bdd74e00ad7c5d81f5ae6743
#
_entry.id   778ed705bdd74e00ad7c5d81f5ae6743
#
_cell.length_a   1.000
_cell.length_b   1.000
_cell.length_c   1.000
_cell.angle_alpha   90.00
_cell.angle_beta   90.00
_cell.angle_gamma   90.00
#
_symmetry.space_group_name_H-M   'P 1'
#
loop_
_entity.id
_entity.type
_entity.pdbx_description
1 polymer ?
#
loop_
_entity_poly.entity_id
_entity_poly.type
_entity_poly.pdbx_seq_one_letter_code
_entity_poly.pdbx_strand_id
1 'polypeptide(L)'
;MLTSELRPLAAFLLLALNCRCVADEPMEIHVTDAATGRGIPLAELVTVDDVVYVTDNAGRVALDEPQLQGQTLFLKPRSPGYLSRKDGFGIEGVRITVKPGDKVTIPLERSNIAERLFRITGRDLYRESLQLRSPVPIRHPLSNGLVAGQDSVQTAVYQGRLHWFWGDTSRLSYPLGLFRTAGAVSDLPKEGALPASAGIDLEYFTGPDGFARAMVRLPESEGVVWIQGLVVVPDESGRERMVCSYSRRRGLEQPLQQGHLVWNDHEAVFEKLSDIPLEETWRLLQAHPIRQVMDGREYLVCGNPFPTVRVPAELQAISHPEVWEAWTCVDAAADPRGLKPARTPAGQLDWGWRKAVPVSQQLEERWLREGLVQPEELRFLPQNAGKPGQRVLFHGGSVCWNSWRKRWVLIGNAQHWERGATSFLGEVYYSEAESPQGPFLQALLIATHPGQSFYNPCQHVEFDEQSGRCILFEGTYTSMFTNSPPTPRYNYNQLMYRLDLGDVRLQEVFGERE
;
A
#
# COMPACT_ATOMS: atom_id res chain seq x y z
N MET A 1 -55.14 -63.49 -48.97
CA MET A 1 -53.80 -63.54 -49.58
C MET A 1 -53.14 -62.22 -49.29
N LEU A 2 -52.34 -62.15 -48.27
CA LEU A 2 -51.56 -60.97 -47.88
C LEU A 2 -50.15 -61.45 -47.58
N THR A 3 -49.22 -61.11 -48.46
CA THR A 3 -47.80 -61.40 -48.35
C THR A 3 -47.15 -60.24 -47.52
N SER A 4 -46.60 -60.59 -46.39
CA SER A 4 -45.81 -59.69 -45.53
C SER A 4 -44.35 -59.68 -45.97
N GLU A 5 -43.88 -58.59 -46.47
CA GLU A 5 -42.45 -58.37 -46.67
C GLU A 5 -41.77 -57.92 -45.37
N LEU A 6 -40.79 -58.68 -44.90
CA LEU A 6 -39.87 -58.36 -43.87
C LEU A 6 -38.72 -57.51 -44.46
N ARG A 7 -38.58 -56.25 -43.97
CA ARG A 7 -37.37 -55.41 -44.20
C ARG A 7 -36.37 -55.62 -43.05
N PRO A 8 -35.09 -55.84 -43.34
CA PRO A 8 -34.08 -55.91 -42.28
C PRO A 8 -33.72 -54.50 -41.73
N LEU A 9 -33.82 -54.36 -40.42
CA LEU A 9 -33.27 -53.18 -39.67
C LEU A 9 -31.75 -53.29 -39.69
N ALA A 10 -31.10 -52.34 -40.38
CA ALA A 10 -29.65 -52.09 -40.25
C ALA A 10 -29.38 -51.33 -38.95
N ALA A 11 -28.80 -52.01 -37.97
CA ALA A 11 -28.31 -51.40 -36.76
C ALA A 11 -27.02 -50.64 -37.06
N PHE A 12 -27.08 -49.28 -37.10
CA PHE A 12 -25.90 -48.42 -37.08
C PHE A 12 -25.35 -48.39 -35.65
N LEU A 13 -24.23 -49.08 -35.42
CA LEU A 13 -23.43 -48.97 -34.19
C LEU A 13 -22.65 -47.67 -34.24
N LEU A 14 -23.17 -46.63 -33.62
CA LEU A 14 -22.40 -45.39 -33.35
C LEU A 14 -21.33 -45.70 -32.29
N LEU A 15 -20.09 -45.93 -32.73
CA LEU A 15 -18.92 -45.82 -31.86
C LEU A 15 -18.77 -44.35 -31.47
N ALA A 16 -19.32 -43.98 -30.33
CA ALA A 16 -18.93 -42.73 -29.66
C ALA A 16 -17.48 -42.90 -29.19
N LEU A 17 -16.52 -42.44 -29.98
CA LEU A 17 -15.18 -42.13 -29.49
C LEU A 17 -15.34 -41.08 -28.41
N ASN A 18 -15.37 -41.51 -27.15
CA ASN A 18 -15.08 -40.62 -26.01
C ASN A 18 -13.61 -40.21 -26.11
N CYS A 19 -13.29 -39.25 -26.98
CA CYS A 19 -12.08 -38.45 -26.82
C CYS A 19 -12.22 -37.71 -25.49
N ARG A 20 -11.84 -38.35 -24.39
CA ARG A 20 -11.45 -37.60 -23.20
C ARG A 20 -10.23 -36.79 -23.65
N CYS A 21 -10.42 -35.53 -23.99
CA CYS A 21 -9.35 -34.55 -23.86
C CYS A 21 -8.95 -34.62 -22.40
N VAL A 22 -7.91 -35.39 -22.08
CA VAL A 22 -7.15 -35.18 -20.88
C VAL A 22 -6.57 -33.78 -21.11
N ALA A 23 -7.11 -32.80 -20.43
CA ALA A 23 -6.49 -31.46 -20.44
C ALA A 23 -5.04 -31.69 -20.01
N ASP A 24 -4.10 -31.42 -20.92
CA ASP A 24 -2.68 -31.52 -20.59
C ASP A 24 -2.41 -30.62 -19.40
N GLU A 25 -1.59 -31.09 -18.45
CA GLU A 25 -1.24 -30.30 -17.28
C GLU A 25 -0.48 -29.03 -17.75
N PRO A 26 -0.85 -27.82 -17.28
CA PRO A 26 -0.14 -26.61 -17.66
C PRO A 26 1.35 -26.71 -17.27
N MET A 27 2.23 -26.10 -18.07
CA MET A 27 3.63 -25.93 -17.69
C MET A 27 3.76 -24.87 -16.58
N GLU A 28 4.49 -25.17 -15.51
CA GLU A 28 4.78 -24.21 -14.46
C GLU A 28 5.97 -23.32 -14.83
N ILE A 29 5.77 -21.99 -14.88
CA ILE A 29 6.87 -21.01 -14.88
C ILE A 29 6.89 -20.34 -13.52
N HIS A 30 8.00 -20.47 -12.79
CA HIS A 30 8.19 -19.92 -11.45
C HIS A 30 9.23 -18.81 -11.50
N VAL A 31 8.81 -17.55 -11.35
CA VAL A 31 9.70 -16.39 -11.28
C VAL A 31 10.06 -16.13 -9.82
N THR A 32 11.36 -16.13 -9.51
CA THR A 32 11.85 -16.05 -8.13
C THR A 32 12.85 -14.92 -7.92
N ASP A 33 12.88 -14.38 -6.71
CA ASP A 33 13.97 -13.54 -6.21
C ASP A 33 15.24 -14.40 -6.06
N ALA A 34 16.30 -14.05 -6.75
CA ALA A 34 17.53 -14.85 -6.78
C ALA A 34 18.21 -14.95 -5.41
N ALA A 35 18.01 -13.98 -4.52
CA ALA A 35 18.63 -13.96 -3.19
C ALA A 35 17.87 -14.82 -2.17
N THR A 36 16.53 -14.87 -2.25
CA THR A 36 15.68 -15.53 -1.25
C THR A 36 15.02 -16.82 -1.75
N GLY A 37 14.95 -17.01 -3.07
CA GLY A 37 14.18 -18.09 -3.70
C GLY A 37 12.66 -17.90 -3.64
N ARG A 38 12.18 -16.80 -3.04
CA ARG A 38 10.75 -16.47 -2.95
C ARG A 38 10.19 -16.15 -4.33
N GLY A 39 8.95 -16.56 -4.59
CA GLY A 39 8.22 -16.16 -5.78
C GLY A 39 7.95 -14.66 -5.84
N ILE A 40 8.10 -14.05 -7.01
CA ILE A 40 7.88 -12.62 -7.24
C ILE A 40 6.47 -12.41 -7.79
N PRO A 41 5.54 -11.78 -7.03
CA PRO A 41 4.23 -11.43 -7.55
C PRO A 41 4.32 -10.28 -8.58
N LEU A 42 3.37 -10.25 -9.52
CA LEU A 42 3.29 -9.21 -10.56
C LEU A 42 4.55 -9.11 -11.43
N ALA A 43 5.30 -10.19 -11.60
CA ALA A 43 6.30 -10.25 -12.65
C ALA A 43 5.60 -10.55 -13.99
N GLU A 44 5.91 -9.74 -15.00
CA GLU A 44 5.40 -9.88 -16.36
C GLU A 44 6.39 -10.68 -17.19
N LEU A 45 5.90 -11.69 -17.90
CA LEU A 45 6.66 -12.46 -18.88
C LEU A 45 6.09 -12.12 -20.25
N VAL A 46 6.85 -11.35 -21.03
CA VAL A 46 6.40 -10.81 -22.32
C VAL A 46 7.01 -11.63 -23.46
N THR A 47 6.16 -12.16 -24.35
CA THR A 47 6.58 -12.88 -25.56
C THR A 47 7.07 -11.91 -26.64
N VAL A 48 7.58 -12.46 -27.75
CA VAL A 48 8.05 -11.65 -28.90
C VAL A 48 6.91 -10.98 -29.67
N ASP A 49 5.70 -11.46 -29.50
CA ASP A 49 4.44 -10.95 -30.09
C ASP A 49 3.56 -10.21 -29.06
N ASP A 50 4.18 -9.72 -27.97
CA ASP A 50 3.59 -8.88 -26.94
C ASP A 50 2.45 -9.53 -26.11
N VAL A 51 2.35 -10.87 -26.08
CA VAL A 51 1.49 -11.56 -25.10
C VAL A 51 2.15 -11.47 -23.72
N VAL A 52 1.36 -11.10 -22.70
CA VAL A 52 1.86 -10.89 -21.34
C VAL A 52 1.24 -11.89 -20.37
N TYR A 53 2.07 -12.72 -19.77
CA TYR A 53 1.71 -13.56 -18.63
C TYR A 53 2.19 -12.88 -17.34
N VAL A 54 1.31 -12.85 -16.34
CA VAL A 54 1.60 -12.17 -15.06
C VAL A 54 1.59 -13.19 -13.93
N THR A 55 2.62 -13.21 -13.11
CA THR A 55 2.73 -14.12 -11.97
C THR A 55 1.73 -13.78 -10.87
N ASP A 56 1.21 -14.82 -10.21
CA ASP A 56 0.40 -14.70 -8.99
C ASP A 56 1.28 -14.41 -7.74
N ASN A 57 0.68 -14.42 -6.55
CA ASN A 57 1.40 -14.15 -5.30
C ASN A 57 2.53 -15.15 -4.98
N ALA A 58 2.47 -16.35 -5.54
CA ALA A 58 3.54 -17.34 -5.40
C ALA A 58 4.61 -17.21 -6.50
N GLY A 59 4.55 -16.18 -7.35
CA GLY A 59 5.49 -16.00 -8.45
C GLY A 59 5.31 -16.98 -9.60
N ARG A 60 4.12 -17.58 -9.75
CA ARG A 60 3.83 -18.63 -10.73
C ARG A 60 3.00 -18.14 -11.90
N VAL A 61 3.23 -18.74 -13.06
CA VAL A 61 2.37 -18.72 -14.25
C VAL A 61 2.07 -20.17 -14.62
N ALA A 62 0.80 -20.48 -14.83
CA ALA A 62 0.32 -21.73 -15.43
C ALA A 62 0.21 -21.51 -16.94
N LEU A 63 1.23 -21.93 -17.69
CA LEU A 63 1.24 -21.79 -19.15
C LEU A 63 0.43 -22.93 -19.77
N ASP A 64 -0.81 -22.63 -20.14
CA ASP A 64 -1.77 -23.55 -20.79
C ASP A 64 -2.06 -23.04 -22.21
N GLU A 65 -1.13 -23.32 -23.14
CA GLU A 65 -1.19 -22.90 -24.54
C GLU A 65 -0.94 -24.12 -25.44
N PRO A 66 -1.96 -24.88 -25.79
CA PRO A 66 -1.81 -26.14 -26.55
C PRO A 66 -1.06 -25.99 -27.87
N GLN A 67 -1.22 -24.83 -28.56
CA GLN A 67 -0.54 -24.55 -29.84
C GLN A 67 0.96 -24.32 -29.67
N LEU A 68 1.46 -24.08 -28.46
CA LEU A 68 2.87 -23.81 -28.17
C LEU A 68 3.64 -25.07 -27.71
N GLN A 69 2.95 -26.20 -27.55
CA GLN A 69 3.60 -27.44 -27.10
C GLN A 69 4.75 -27.85 -28.03
N GLY A 70 5.89 -28.17 -27.42
CA GLY A 70 7.13 -28.52 -28.11
C GLY A 70 7.85 -27.36 -28.77
N GLN A 71 7.28 -26.15 -28.75
CA GLN A 71 7.92 -24.95 -29.29
C GLN A 71 8.83 -24.30 -28.23
N THR A 72 9.84 -23.57 -28.71
CA THR A 72 10.70 -22.75 -27.84
C THR A 72 10.21 -21.32 -27.89
N LEU A 73 9.83 -20.81 -26.71
CA LEU A 73 9.46 -19.41 -26.50
C LEU A 73 10.67 -18.60 -26.04
N PHE A 74 10.70 -17.34 -26.46
CA PHE A 74 11.55 -16.32 -25.84
C PHE A 74 10.68 -15.39 -24.98
N LEU A 75 10.95 -15.35 -23.69
CA LEU A 75 10.24 -14.54 -22.72
C LEU A 75 11.14 -13.42 -22.18
N LYS A 76 10.63 -12.20 -22.16
CA LYS A 76 11.26 -11.05 -21.51
C LYS A 76 10.63 -10.81 -20.15
N PRO A 77 11.28 -11.18 -19.04
CA PRO A 77 10.79 -10.87 -17.70
C PRO A 77 10.88 -9.36 -17.45
N ARG A 78 9.80 -8.77 -16.95
CA ARG A 78 9.72 -7.38 -16.49
C ARG A 78 9.14 -7.35 -15.09
N SER A 79 9.83 -6.74 -14.16
CA SER A 79 9.32 -6.56 -12.79
C SER A 79 10.01 -5.33 -12.17
N PRO A 80 9.30 -4.26 -11.84
CA PRO A 80 9.89 -3.11 -11.18
C PRO A 80 10.67 -3.53 -9.93
N GLY A 81 11.91 -3.04 -9.78
CA GLY A 81 12.79 -3.38 -8.67
C GLY A 81 13.53 -4.71 -8.82
N TYR A 82 13.45 -5.35 -9.98
CA TYR A 82 14.18 -6.58 -10.32
C TYR A 82 14.83 -6.47 -11.70
N LEU A 83 15.95 -7.15 -11.87
CA LEU A 83 16.74 -7.18 -13.10
C LEU A 83 16.76 -8.59 -13.68
N SER A 84 16.56 -8.70 -14.99
CA SER A 84 16.74 -9.92 -15.75
C SER A 84 18.19 -10.04 -16.20
N ARG A 85 18.70 -11.28 -16.29
CA ARG A 85 20.02 -11.52 -16.87
C ARG A 85 20.02 -11.22 -18.36
N LYS A 86 21.16 -10.69 -18.83
CA LYS A 86 21.44 -10.49 -20.25
C LYS A 86 22.23 -11.67 -20.80
N ASP A 87 21.95 -12.05 -22.04
CA ASP A 87 22.76 -13.02 -22.76
C ASP A 87 24.08 -12.39 -23.26
N GLY A 88 24.92 -13.18 -23.94
CA GLY A 88 26.20 -12.71 -24.47
C GLY A 88 26.09 -11.60 -25.55
N PHE A 89 24.88 -11.32 -26.04
CA PHE A 89 24.57 -10.22 -26.99
C PHE A 89 23.92 -9.03 -26.28
N GLY A 90 23.77 -9.06 -24.94
CA GLY A 90 23.14 -8.00 -24.16
C GLY A 90 21.60 -8.02 -24.23
N ILE A 91 20.98 -9.08 -24.73
CA ILE A 91 19.52 -9.24 -24.84
C ILE A 91 19.00 -9.80 -23.52
N GLU A 92 18.06 -9.08 -22.90
CA GLU A 92 17.35 -9.54 -21.70
C GLU A 92 16.25 -10.53 -22.06
N GLY A 93 16.24 -11.71 -21.43
CA GLY A 93 15.21 -12.71 -21.62
C GLY A 93 15.71 -14.14 -21.46
N VAL A 94 14.77 -15.06 -21.48
CA VAL A 94 15.00 -16.50 -21.34
C VAL A 94 14.32 -17.27 -22.44
N ARG A 95 14.95 -18.37 -22.90
CA ARG A 95 14.35 -19.36 -23.80
C ARG A 95 13.85 -20.53 -22.97
N ILE A 96 12.57 -20.89 -23.18
CA ILE A 96 11.97 -22.08 -22.58
C ILE A 96 11.34 -22.94 -23.66
N THR A 97 11.41 -24.25 -23.54
CA THR A 97 10.66 -25.17 -24.38
C THR A 97 9.37 -25.56 -23.65
N VAL A 98 8.22 -25.31 -24.28
CA VAL A 98 6.91 -25.58 -23.66
C VAL A 98 6.66 -27.08 -23.66
N LYS A 99 6.47 -27.65 -22.47
CA LYS A 99 6.12 -29.06 -22.27
C LYS A 99 5.09 -29.17 -21.16
N PRO A 100 3.97 -29.84 -21.41
CA PRO A 100 2.93 -30.06 -20.42
C PRO A 100 3.49 -30.70 -19.14
N GLY A 101 3.12 -30.20 -17.97
CA GLY A 101 3.54 -30.69 -16.66
C GLY A 101 4.99 -30.39 -16.28
N ASP A 102 5.83 -29.85 -17.19
CA ASP A 102 7.19 -29.44 -16.85
C ASP A 102 7.19 -28.16 -15.98
N LYS A 103 8.32 -27.96 -15.30
CA LYS A 103 8.57 -26.79 -14.45
C LYS A 103 9.86 -26.10 -14.84
N VAL A 104 9.82 -24.76 -14.96
CA VAL A 104 11.00 -23.92 -15.15
C VAL A 104 11.04 -22.82 -14.10
N THR A 105 12.23 -22.53 -13.59
CA THR A 105 12.46 -21.40 -12.65
C THR A 105 13.24 -20.31 -13.36
N ILE A 106 12.76 -19.07 -13.23
CA ILE A 106 13.41 -17.86 -13.76
C ILE A 106 13.81 -16.97 -12.59
N PRO A 107 15.08 -17.01 -12.13
CA PRO A 107 15.54 -16.14 -11.06
C PRO A 107 15.80 -14.72 -11.59
N LEU A 108 15.31 -13.71 -10.86
CA LEU A 108 15.59 -12.29 -11.11
C LEU A 108 16.42 -11.71 -9.96
N GLU A 109 17.34 -10.83 -10.29
CA GLU A 109 18.19 -10.15 -9.31
C GLU A 109 17.46 -8.92 -8.76
N ARG A 110 17.28 -8.84 -7.43
CA ARG A 110 16.61 -7.72 -6.79
C ARG A 110 17.52 -6.50 -6.74
N SER A 111 17.08 -5.39 -7.34
CA SER A 111 17.74 -4.09 -7.28
C SER A 111 17.23 -3.22 -6.12
N ASN A 112 15.98 -3.41 -5.69
CA ASN A 112 15.43 -2.74 -4.51
C ASN A 112 16.07 -3.25 -3.21
N ILE A 113 16.12 -2.42 -2.17
CA ILE A 113 16.47 -2.86 -0.81
C ILE A 113 15.31 -3.68 -0.22
N ALA A 114 14.09 -3.13 -0.33
CA ALA A 114 12.89 -3.81 0.13
C ALA A 114 12.49 -4.98 -0.80
N GLU A 115 12.07 -6.08 -0.20
CA GLU A 115 11.60 -7.28 -0.88
C GLU A 115 10.09 -7.23 -1.09
N ARG A 116 9.62 -7.45 -2.31
CA ARG A 116 8.19 -7.57 -2.62
C ARG A 116 7.65 -8.91 -2.17
N LEU A 117 6.58 -8.92 -1.37
CA LEU A 117 6.06 -10.15 -0.77
C LEU A 117 4.84 -10.70 -1.51
N PHE A 118 3.74 -9.96 -1.54
CA PHE A 118 2.47 -10.40 -2.12
C PHE A 118 1.49 -9.22 -2.30
N ARG A 119 0.46 -9.42 -3.13
CA ARG A 119 -0.72 -8.55 -3.19
C ARG A 119 -1.65 -8.88 -2.03
N ILE A 120 -2.11 -7.88 -1.30
CA ILE A 120 -3.03 -8.04 -0.17
C ILE A 120 -4.47 -8.08 -0.66
N THR A 121 -4.82 -7.22 -1.62
CA THR A 121 -6.17 -7.00 -2.11
C THR A 121 -6.31 -7.35 -3.58
N GLY A 122 -7.55 -7.43 -4.06
CA GLY A 122 -7.87 -7.73 -5.42
C GLY A 122 -8.23 -9.20 -5.66
N ARG A 123 -8.51 -9.51 -6.92
CA ARG A 123 -8.88 -10.88 -7.33
C ARG A 123 -7.67 -11.71 -7.77
N ASP A 124 -7.89 -13.01 -7.87
CA ASP A 124 -6.95 -13.96 -8.49
C ASP A 124 -5.56 -13.94 -7.82
N LEU A 125 -5.51 -13.79 -6.47
CA LEU A 125 -4.25 -13.69 -5.72
C LEU A 125 -3.35 -14.91 -5.92
N TYR A 126 -3.93 -16.10 -6.10
CA TYR A 126 -3.24 -17.37 -6.32
C TYR A 126 -3.86 -18.18 -7.47
N ARG A 127 -4.35 -17.51 -8.51
CA ARG A 127 -5.02 -18.16 -9.65
C ARG A 127 -4.13 -19.17 -10.35
N GLU A 128 -2.91 -18.79 -10.66
CA GLU A 128 -1.97 -19.62 -11.40
C GLU A 128 -1.55 -20.84 -10.56
N SER A 129 -1.30 -20.62 -9.27
CA SER A 129 -1.00 -21.72 -8.32
C SER A 129 -2.13 -22.73 -8.24
N LEU A 130 -3.39 -22.29 -8.23
CA LEU A 130 -4.55 -23.22 -8.23
C LEU A 130 -4.69 -24.00 -9.53
N GLN A 131 -4.42 -23.38 -10.69
CA GLN A 131 -4.40 -24.09 -11.97
C GLN A 131 -3.32 -25.19 -12.00
N LEU A 132 -2.18 -24.92 -11.35
CA LEU A 132 -1.08 -25.88 -11.15
C LEU A 132 -1.34 -26.87 -10.00
N ARG A 133 -2.50 -26.82 -9.35
CA ARG A 133 -2.85 -27.64 -8.17
C ARG A 133 -1.85 -27.50 -7.01
N SER A 134 -1.17 -26.36 -6.95
CA SER A 134 -0.22 -26.04 -5.88
C SER A 134 -0.95 -25.57 -4.62
N PRO A 135 -0.44 -25.88 -3.41
CA PRO A 135 -1.02 -25.38 -2.17
C PRO A 135 -0.91 -23.85 -2.10
N VAL A 136 -1.90 -23.23 -1.49
CA VAL A 136 -1.96 -21.77 -1.28
C VAL A 136 -2.17 -21.45 0.20
N PRO A 137 -1.60 -20.35 0.71
CA PRO A 137 -1.56 -20.09 2.15
C PRO A 137 -2.84 -19.45 2.70
N ILE A 138 -3.69 -18.82 1.85
CA ILE A 138 -4.84 -18.03 2.28
C ILE A 138 -6.17 -18.71 1.96
N ARG A 139 -7.22 -18.37 2.71
CA ARG A 139 -8.56 -18.97 2.59
C ARG A 139 -9.31 -18.55 1.31
N HIS A 140 -9.09 -17.33 0.82
CA HIS A 140 -9.79 -16.74 -0.33
C HIS A 140 -8.84 -16.39 -1.48
N PRO A 141 -8.27 -17.39 -2.19
CA PRO A 141 -7.19 -17.16 -3.15
C PRO A 141 -7.64 -16.59 -4.51
N LEU A 142 -8.94 -16.64 -4.86
CA LEU A 142 -9.47 -16.18 -6.15
C LEU A 142 -10.31 -14.91 -6.03
N SER A 143 -11.25 -14.89 -5.10
CA SER A 143 -12.16 -13.77 -4.92
C SER A 143 -12.51 -13.63 -3.45
N ASN A 144 -12.52 -12.39 -2.98
CA ASN A 144 -12.90 -12.06 -1.60
C ASN A 144 -13.67 -10.74 -1.62
N GLY A 145 -14.90 -10.74 -1.11
CA GLY A 145 -15.79 -9.58 -1.14
C GLY A 145 -16.04 -8.99 -2.54
N LEU A 146 -15.86 -9.78 -3.62
CA LEU A 146 -15.91 -9.36 -5.03
C LEU A 146 -15.02 -8.17 -5.37
N VAL A 147 -14.01 -7.88 -4.55
CA VAL A 147 -13.07 -6.78 -4.73
C VAL A 147 -12.10 -7.10 -5.86
N ALA A 148 -11.97 -6.17 -6.82
CA ALA A 148 -11.02 -6.27 -7.93
C ALA A 148 -9.74 -5.46 -7.69
N GLY A 149 -9.77 -4.48 -6.79
CA GLY A 149 -8.63 -3.67 -6.38
C GLY A 149 -9.05 -2.56 -5.42
N GLN A 150 -8.08 -2.05 -4.65
CA GLN A 150 -8.30 -1.03 -3.62
C GLN A 150 -7.06 -0.17 -3.44
N ASP A 151 -7.24 1.01 -2.81
CA ASP A 151 -6.15 1.92 -2.46
C ASP A 151 -6.20 2.43 -1.01
N SER A 152 -5.07 3.03 -0.58
CA SER A 152 -4.99 3.91 0.61
C SER A 152 -5.50 3.27 1.90
N VAL A 153 -4.75 2.29 2.39
CA VAL A 153 -5.10 1.55 3.61
C VAL A 153 -5.10 2.41 4.87
N GLN A 154 -6.04 2.11 5.76
CA GLN A 154 -6.05 2.55 7.16
C GLN A 154 -6.26 1.32 8.04
N THR A 155 -5.44 1.12 9.07
CA THR A 155 -5.56 -0.03 9.98
C THR A 155 -5.57 0.38 11.44
N ALA A 156 -6.30 -0.40 12.26
CA ALA A 156 -6.26 -0.27 13.71
C ALA A 156 -6.57 -1.60 14.39
N VAL A 157 -5.89 -1.88 15.48
CA VAL A 157 -6.24 -2.99 16.37
C VAL A 157 -7.43 -2.54 17.21
N TYR A 158 -8.56 -3.23 17.10
CA TYR A 158 -9.77 -2.95 17.84
C TYR A 158 -10.44 -4.25 18.28
N GLN A 159 -10.77 -4.36 19.54
CA GLN A 159 -11.39 -5.55 20.16
C GLN A 159 -10.65 -6.87 19.83
N GLY A 160 -9.32 -6.82 19.81
CA GLY A 160 -8.46 -7.98 19.59
C GLY A 160 -8.32 -8.45 18.14
N ARG A 161 -8.86 -7.71 17.18
CA ARG A 161 -8.70 -7.97 15.73
C ARG A 161 -8.11 -6.76 15.03
N LEU A 162 -7.43 -6.97 13.91
CA LEU A 162 -6.95 -5.90 13.04
C LEU A 162 -8.06 -5.54 12.06
N HIS A 163 -8.50 -4.29 12.12
CA HIS A 163 -9.48 -3.70 11.21
C HIS A 163 -8.75 -2.99 10.08
N TRP A 164 -9.22 -3.20 8.85
CA TRP A 164 -8.68 -2.67 7.62
C TRP A 164 -9.74 -1.86 6.92
N PHE A 165 -9.39 -0.66 6.45
CA PHE A 165 -10.25 0.15 5.62
C PHE A 165 -9.45 0.72 4.46
N TRP A 166 -10.10 0.79 3.30
CA TRP A 166 -9.48 1.29 2.08
C TRP A 166 -10.32 2.41 1.48
N GLY A 167 -9.67 3.24 0.65
CA GLY A 167 -10.32 4.28 -0.10
C GLY A 167 -11.16 3.73 -1.26
N ASP A 168 -10.78 4.10 -2.46
CA ASP A 168 -11.49 3.66 -3.66
C ASP A 168 -11.41 2.15 -3.83
N THR A 169 -12.55 1.53 -4.12
CA THR A 169 -12.69 0.08 -4.26
C THR A 169 -13.42 -0.25 -5.54
N SER A 170 -12.84 -1.12 -6.36
CA SER A 170 -13.41 -1.56 -7.63
C SER A 170 -13.88 -3.01 -7.60
N ARG A 171 -14.87 -3.33 -8.44
CA ARG A 171 -15.30 -4.69 -8.78
C ARG A 171 -15.43 -4.85 -10.30
N LEU A 172 -15.46 -6.07 -10.80
CA LEU A 172 -15.52 -6.31 -12.25
C LEU A 172 -16.72 -5.68 -12.96
N SER A 173 -17.86 -5.61 -12.27
CA SER A 173 -19.12 -5.07 -12.82
C SER A 173 -19.28 -3.57 -12.58
N TYR A 174 -18.32 -2.91 -11.94
CA TYR A 174 -18.47 -1.53 -11.52
C TYR A 174 -17.11 -0.80 -11.49
N PRO A 175 -17.00 0.37 -12.13
CA PRO A 175 -15.75 1.13 -12.15
C PRO A 175 -15.45 1.75 -10.79
N LEU A 176 -14.18 2.16 -10.62
CA LEU A 176 -13.67 2.91 -9.49
C LEU A 176 -14.40 4.25 -9.30
N GLY A 177 -14.47 4.76 -8.07
CA GLY A 177 -14.74 6.18 -7.80
C GLY A 177 -16.13 6.54 -7.28
N LEU A 178 -16.97 5.57 -6.90
CA LEU A 178 -18.29 5.85 -6.30
C LEU A 178 -18.46 5.19 -4.92
N PHE A 179 -17.37 5.04 -4.18
CA PHE A 179 -17.37 4.26 -2.96
C PHE A 179 -17.20 5.10 -1.69
N ARG A 180 -17.74 4.62 -0.58
CA ARG A 180 -17.61 5.21 0.76
C ARG A 180 -16.81 4.31 1.65
N THR A 181 -15.53 4.12 1.34
CA THR A 181 -14.60 3.27 2.08
C THR A 181 -15.09 1.82 2.18
N ALA A 182 -14.28 0.86 1.80
CA ALA A 182 -14.52 -0.56 2.07
C ALA A 182 -13.80 -0.98 3.34
N GLY A 183 -14.18 -2.11 3.94
CA GLY A 183 -13.54 -2.61 5.15
C GLY A 183 -13.49 -4.12 5.24
N ALA A 184 -12.50 -4.61 6.01
CA ALA A 184 -12.34 -6.01 6.38
C ALA A 184 -11.75 -6.13 7.78
N VAL A 185 -11.72 -7.34 8.31
CA VAL A 185 -10.98 -7.67 9.52
C VAL A 185 -10.04 -8.85 9.26
N SER A 186 -8.96 -8.92 10.03
CA SER A 186 -8.08 -10.09 10.08
C SER A 186 -7.69 -10.42 11.51
N ASP A 187 -7.19 -11.63 11.73
CA ASP A 187 -6.52 -11.95 12.97
C ASP A 187 -5.18 -11.20 13.07
N LEU A 188 -4.76 -10.91 14.30
CA LEU A 188 -3.41 -10.44 14.58
C LEU A 188 -2.40 -11.58 14.37
N PRO A 189 -1.14 -11.29 13.98
CA PRO A 189 -0.09 -12.28 13.97
C PRO A 189 0.07 -12.92 15.36
N LYS A 190 0.12 -14.25 15.39
CA LYS A 190 0.33 -15.04 16.61
C LYS A 190 1.12 -16.30 16.29
N GLU A 191 1.73 -16.90 17.29
CA GLU A 191 2.44 -18.16 17.12
C GLU A 191 1.53 -19.26 16.56
N GLY A 192 2.01 -19.97 15.54
CA GLY A 192 1.26 -21.02 14.84
C GLY A 192 0.21 -20.53 13.83
N ALA A 193 0.01 -19.22 13.67
CA ALA A 193 -0.81 -18.63 12.61
C ALA A 193 -0.03 -18.47 11.30
N LEU A 194 -0.73 -18.04 10.25
CA LEU A 194 -0.11 -17.66 8.98
C LEU A 194 0.93 -16.55 9.22
N PRO A 195 2.22 -16.76 8.86
CA PRO A 195 3.21 -15.68 8.97
C PRO A 195 2.79 -14.47 8.14
N ALA A 196 2.97 -13.26 8.67
CA ALA A 196 2.62 -12.03 7.97
C ALA A 196 3.32 -11.89 6.62
N SER A 197 4.51 -12.46 6.47
CA SER A 197 5.25 -12.53 5.21
C SER A 197 4.69 -13.53 4.18
N ALA A 198 3.71 -14.37 4.55
CA ALA A 198 3.11 -15.38 3.66
C ALA A 198 1.75 -14.97 3.08
N GLY A 199 1.06 -14.01 3.69
CA GLY A 199 -0.25 -13.52 3.27
C GLY A 199 -1.11 -13.04 4.44
N ILE A 200 -2.29 -12.51 4.12
CA ILE A 200 -3.26 -12.03 5.11
C ILE A 200 -4.64 -12.60 4.74
N ASP A 201 -5.30 -13.23 5.71
CA ASP A 201 -6.67 -13.71 5.56
C ASP A 201 -7.66 -12.61 5.93
N LEU A 202 -8.13 -11.87 4.95
CA LEU A 202 -9.12 -10.82 5.12
C LEU A 202 -10.55 -11.39 5.16
N GLU A 203 -11.38 -10.91 6.06
CA GLU A 203 -12.82 -11.13 6.13
C GLU A 203 -13.53 -9.80 5.85
N TYR A 204 -13.98 -9.59 4.61
CA TYR A 204 -14.64 -8.34 4.21
C TYR A 204 -16.02 -8.18 4.85
N PHE A 205 -16.36 -6.95 5.21
CA PHE A 205 -17.74 -6.56 5.48
C PHE A 205 -18.50 -6.49 4.14
N THR A 206 -19.39 -7.45 3.90
CA THR A 206 -20.10 -7.57 2.63
C THR A 206 -21.57 -7.18 2.74
N GLY A 207 -22.14 -6.73 1.63
CA GLY A 207 -23.56 -6.55 1.45
C GLY A 207 -24.29 -7.84 1.07
N PRO A 208 -25.62 -7.79 0.88
CA PRO A 208 -26.42 -8.96 0.47
C PRO A 208 -26.03 -9.53 -0.89
N ASP A 209 -25.40 -8.72 -1.74
CA ASP A 209 -24.89 -9.12 -3.06
C ASP A 209 -23.49 -9.78 -2.99
N GLY A 210 -22.93 -9.93 -1.77
CA GLY A 210 -21.59 -10.47 -1.55
C GLY A 210 -20.44 -9.51 -1.86
N PHE A 211 -20.74 -8.27 -2.30
CA PHE A 211 -19.71 -7.24 -2.51
C PHE A 211 -19.36 -6.51 -1.21
N ALA A 212 -18.09 -6.14 -1.07
CA ALA A 212 -17.63 -5.30 0.02
C ALA A 212 -18.50 -4.04 0.12
N ARG A 213 -19.11 -3.81 1.29
CA ARG A 213 -20.07 -2.73 1.48
C ARG A 213 -19.39 -1.42 1.86
N ALA A 214 -20.09 -0.30 1.63
CA ALA A 214 -19.67 1.01 2.10
C ALA A 214 -19.68 1.06 3.63
N MET A 215 -18.59 1.53 4.22
CA MET A 215 -18.38 1.52 5.67
C MET A 215 -18.68 2.85 6.36
N VAL A 216 -19.04 3.90 5.59
CA VAL A 216 -19.37 5.22 6.13
C VAL A 216 -20.84 5.57 5.88
N ARG A 217 -21.58 5.85 6.96
CA ARG A 217 -22.96 6.32 6.93
C ARG A 217 -22.98 7.83 7.18
N LEU A 218 -23.32 8.59 6.13
CA LEU A 218 -23.60 10.03 6.22
C LEU A 218 -25.00 10.30 5.67
N PRO A 219 -25.72 11.34 6.17
CA PRO A 219 -27.05 11.73 5.65
C PRO A 219 -27.00 12.09 4.17
N GLU A 220 -25.93 12.73 3.73
CA GLU A 220 -25.75 13.18 2.36
C GLU A 220 -25.39 12.01 1.45
N SER A 221 -26.07 11.87 0.31
CA SER A 221 -25.87 10.80 -0.66
C SER A 221 -24.78 11.10 -1.69
N GLU A 222 -24.51 12.39 -1.97
CA GLU A 222 -23.59 12.84 -3.00
C GLU A 222 -22.13 12.65 -2.61
N GLY A 223 -21.31 12.22 -3.58
CA GLY A 223 -19.86 12.16 -3.49
C GLY A 223 -19.32 10.85 -2.90
N VAL A 224 -18.02 10.65 -3.09
CA VAL A 224 -17.24 9.61 -2.44
C VAL A 224 -16.82 10.05 -1.04
N VAL A 225 -16.53 9.09 -0.16
CA VAL A 225 -16.03 9.38 1.18
C VAL A 225 -14.74 8.59 1.39
N TRP A 226 -13.67 9.31 1.65
CA TRP A 226 -12.38 8.74 2.06
C TRP A 226 -12.14 9.01 3.53
N ILE A 227 -11.59 8.03 4.23
CA ILE A 227 -11.16 8.16 5.63
C ILE A 227 -9.65 8.24 5.71
N GLN A 228 -9.17 8.83 6.80
CA GLN A 228 -7.76 8.89 7.18
C GLN A 228 -7.62 8.99 8.69
N GLY A 229 -6.43 8.69 9.20
CA GLY A 229 -6.14 8.88 10.62
C GLY A 229 -6.94 7.96 11.53
N LEU A 230 -7.07 6.69 11.16
CA LEU A 230 -7.77 5.70 11.95
C LEU A 230 -7.04 5.42 13.27
N VAL A 231 -7.77 5.54 14.40
CA VAL A 231 -7.23 5.32 15.74
C VAL A 231 -8.28 4.70 16.67
N VAL A 232 -7.81 4.14 17.78
CA VAL A 232 -8.66 3.67 18.86
C VAL A 232 -8.36 4.51 20.10
N VAL A 233 -9.37 5.12 20.71
CA VAL A 233 -9.23 5.99 21.90
C VAL A 233 -10.29 5.64 22.94
N PRO A 234 -10.06 5.90 24.24
CA PRO A 234 -11.10 5.75 25.26
C PRO A 234 -12.16 6.86 25.13
N ASP A 235 -13.41 6.49 25.42
CA ASP A 235 -14.48 7.45 25.74
C ASP A 235 -14.46 7.80 27.24
N GLU A 236 -15.40 8.63 27.71
CA GLU A 236 -15.53 9.06 29.11
C GLU A 236 -15.66 7.91 30.10
N SER A 237 -16.20 6.78 29.66
CA SER A 237 -16.33 5.58 30.49
C SER A 237 -15.07 4.70 30.50
N GLY A 238 -14.05 5.07 29.72
CA GLY A 238 -12.84 4.28 29.48
C GLY A 238 -13.02 3.16 28.46
N ARG A 239 -14.17 3.10 27.74
CA ARG A 239 -14.38 2.11 26.69
C ARG A 239 -13.66 2.54 25.42
N GLU A 240 -12.99 1.59 24.77
CA GLU A 240 -12.36 1.81 23.46
C GLU A 240 -13.38 2.19 22.39
N ARG A 241 -13.05 3.20 21.60
CA ARG A 241 -13.82 3.65 20.44
C ARG A 241 -12.88 3.82 19.26
N MET A 242 -13.24 3.24 18.14
CA MET A 242 -12.50 3.42 16.89
C MET A 242 -13.00 4.68 16.18
N VAL A 243 -12.08 5.59 15.83
CA VAL A 243 -12.35 6.93 15.31
C VAL A 243 -11.44 7.21 14.12
N CYS A 244 -11.91 7.99 13.16
CA CYS A 244 -11.09 8.48 12.04
C CYS A 244 -11.58 9.86 11.59
N SER A 245 -10.80 10.52 10.76
CA SER A 245 -11.27 11.68 9.99
C SER A 245 -11.80 11.24 8.63
N TYR A 246 -12.68 12.07 8.04
CA TYR A 246 -13.21 11.84 6.70
C TYR A 246 -13.18 13.09 5.85
N SER A 247 -13.15 12.87 4.54
CA SER A 247 -13.41 13.88 3.53
C SER A 247 -14.45 13.34 2.54
N ARG A 248 -15.58 14.04 2.41
CA ARG A 248 -16.59 13.77 1.36
C ARG A 248 -16.31 14.70 0.20
N ARG A 249 -16.19 14.14 -1.00
CA ARG A 249 -15.68 14.87 -2.16
C ARG A 249 -16.48 14.54 -3.43
N ARG A 250 -16.52 15.50 -4.36
CA ARG A 250 -16.90 15.25 -5.75
C ARG A 250 -15.62 15.18 -6.58
N GLY A 251 -15.17 13.94 -6.88
CA GLY A 251 -13.86 13.70 -7.49
C GLY A 251 -12.68 14.10 -6.59
N LEU A 252 -11.51 14.24 -7.18
CA LEU A 252 -10.27 14.57 -6.43
C LEU A 252 -10.22 16.04 -5.96
N GLU A 253 -10.83 16.95 -6.71
CA GLU A 253 -10.58 18.39 -6.54
C GLU A 253 -11.57 19.10 -5.63
N GLN A 254 -12.84 18.66 -5.58
CA GLN A 254 -13.89 19.40 -4.89
C GLN A 254 -14.27 18.79 -3.54
N PRO A 255 -13.74 19.30 -2.41
CA PRO A 255 -14.22 18.90 -1.09
C PRO A 255 -15.65 19.44 -0.87
N LEU A 256 -16.51 18.62 -0.29
CA LEU A 256 -17.89 18.95 0.05
C LEU A 256 -18.10 19.06 1.56
N GLN A 257 -17.40 18.20 2.32
CA GLN A 257 -17.54 18.11 3.77
C GLN A 257 -16.32 17.38 4.35
N GLN A 258 -15.94 17.71 5.56
CA GLN A 258 -14.92 16.98 6.32
C GLN A 258 -15.20 17.03 7.81
N GLY A 259 -14.58 16.13 8.57
CA GLY A 259 -14.74 16.06 10.02
C GLY A 259 -14.27 14.72 10.57
N HIS A 260 -14.87 14.29 11.67
CA HIS A 260 -14.54 13.04 12.35
C HIS A 260 -15.71 12.08 12.34
N LEU A 261 -15.38 10.80 12.31
CA LEU A 261 -16.32 9.68 12.37
C LEU A 261 -15.99 8.81 13.59
N VAL A 262 -16.99 8.13 14.12
CA VAL A 262 -16.86 7.12 15.17
C VAL A 262 -17.52 5.81 14.72
N TRP A 263 -16.88 4.70 15.04
CA TRP A 263 -17.38 3.37 14.74
C TRP A 263 -18.60 3.01 15.60
N ASN A 264 -19.65 2.55 14.94
CA ASN A 264 -20.82 1.97 15.57
C ASN A 264 -20.68 0.44 15.58
N ASP A 265 -20.46 -0.15 16.76
CA ASP A 265 -20.23 -1.59 16.93
C ASP A 265 -21.44 -2.45 16.52
N HIS A 266 -22.67 -1.94 16.70
CA HIS A 266 -23.88 -2.69 16.39
C HIS A 266 -24.11 -2.78 14.88
N GLU A 267 -23.94 -1.67 14.18
CA GLU A 267 -24.18 -1.57 12.72
C GLU A 267 -22.93 -1.92 11.90
N ALA A 268 -21.77 -1.97 12.55
CA ALA A 268 -20.45 -2.15 11.95
C ALA A 268 -20.23 -1.17 10.78
N VAL A 269 -20.42 0.13 11.05
CA VAL A 269 -20.17 1.26 10.14
C VAL A 269 -19.66 2.46 10.91
N PHE A 270 -18.99 3.38 10.23
CA PHE A 270 -18.67 4.69 10.76
C PHE A 270 -19.86 5.64 10.65
N GLU A 271 -20.10 6.40 11.69
CA GLU A 271 -21.11 7.46 11.77
C GLU A 271 -20.46 8.80 12.10
N LYS A 272 -21.12 9.89 11.72
CA LYS A 272 -20.58 11.24 11.94
C LYS A 272 -20.45 11.54 13.42
N LEU A 273 -19.25 11.95 13.85
CA LEU A 273 -18.94 12.43 15.19
C LEU A 273 -18.99 13.97 15.23
N SER A 274 -18.29 14.65 14.29
CA SER A 274 -18.23 16.11 14.21
C SER A 274 -17.94 16.57 12.80
N ASP A 275 -18.29 17.83 12.50
CA ASP A 275 -17.88 18.52 11.27
C ASP A 275 -16.72 19.48 11.59
N ILE A 276 -15.80 19.64 10.64
CA ILE A 276 -14.68 20.58 10.69
C ILE A 276 -14.77 21.51 9.47
N PRO A 277 -14.60 22.84 9.61
CA PRO A 277 -14.56 23.76 8.48
C PRO A 277 -13.54 23.33 7.41
N LEU A 278 -13.88 23.49 6.13
CA LEU A 278 -13.03 23.04 5.01
C LEU A 278 -11.65 23.69 4.97
N GLU A 279 -11.51 24.89 5.52
CA GLU A 279 -10.25 25.63 5.65
C GLU A 279 -9.36 25.15 6.80
N GLU A 280 -9.89 24.38 7.76
CA GLU A 280 -9.17 23.91 8.95
C GLU A 280 -8.65 22.49 8.80
N THR A 281 -8.08 22.17 7.64
CA THR A 281 -7.61 20.80 7.29
C THR A 281 -6.57 20.22 8.26
N TRP A 282 -5.82 21.07 8.97
CA TRP A 282 -4.82 20.62 9.91
C TRP A 282 -5.40 20.07 11.23
N ARG A 283 -6.67 20.34 11.54
CA ARG A 283 -7.40 19.79 12.70
C ARG A 283 -8.14 18.49 12.38
N LEU A 284 -7.57 17.68 11.53
CA LEU A 284 -8.01 16.34 11.19
C LEU A 284 -6.96 15.32 11.61
N LEU A 285 -7.39 14.16 12.04
CA LEU A 285 -6.50 13.00 12.14
C LEU A 285 -6.03 12.67 10.73
N GLN A 286 -4.73 12.77 10.47
CA GLN A 286 -4.17 12.61 9.14
C GLN A 286 -3.26 11.37 9.08
N ALA A 287 -3.16 10.77 7.90
CA ALA A 287 -2.31 9.61 7.60
C ALA A 287 -2.44 8.51 8.66
N HIS A 288 -1.37 8.18 9.36
CA HIS A 288 -1.30 7.12 10.37
C HIS A 288 -0.86 7.71 11.71
N PRO A 289 -1.81 8.12 12.59
CA PRO A 289 -1.49 8.73 13.87
C PRO A 289 -0.70 7.81 14.78
N ILE A 290 0.23 8.38 15.53
CA ILE A 290 1.02 7.69 16.55
C ILE A 290 0.58 8.15 17.95
N ARG A 291 0.88 7.34 18.97
CA ARG A 291 0.70 7.70 20.37
C ARG A 291 2.00 8.20 20.98
N GLN A 292 1.92 9.26 21.74
CA GLN A 292 3.06 9.83 22.45
C GLN A 292 2.65 10.36 23.81
N VAL A 293 3.40 10.01 24.86
CA VAL A 293 3.21 10.59 26.20
C VAL A 293 4.07 11.83 26.34
N MET A 294 3.46 12.95 26.65
CA MET A 294 4.12 14.23 26.87
C MET A 294 3.55 14.86 28.14
N ASP A 295 4.43 15.28 29.05
CA ASP A 295 4.07 15.90 30.33
C ASP A 295 3.05 15.07 31.15
N GLY A 296 3.16 13.74 31.10
CA GLY A 296 2.29 12.80 31.81
C GLY A 296 0.91 12.58 31.19
N ARG A 297 0.63 13.18 30.02
CA ARG A 297 -0.61 12.97 29.26
C ARG A 297 -0.33 12.29 27.91
N GLU A 298 -1.21 11.37 27.51
CA GLU A 298 -1.14 10.73 26.21
C GLU A 298 -1.80 11.59 25.12
N TYR A 299 -1.12 11.71 23.99
CA TYR A 299 -1.57 12.42 22.79
C TYR A 299 -1.56 11.49 21.58
N LEU A 300 -2.52 11.70 20.70
CA LEU A 300 -2.40 11.32 19.30
C LEU A 300 -1.60 12.39 18.59
N VAL A 301 -0.60 11.97 17.83
CA VAL A 301 0.21 12.88 17.00
C VAL A 301 0.11 12.41 15.56
N CYS A 302 -0.29 13.30 14.66
CA CYS A 302 -0.59 12.97 13.26
C CYS A 302 -0.07 14.02 12.28
N GLY A 303 -0.07 13.67 11.01
CA GLY A 303 0.36 14.51 9.89
C GLY A 303 0.73 13.65 8.68
N ASN A 304 0.84 14.22 7.50
CA ASN A 304 1.13 13.48 6.28
C ASN A 304 2.42 13.98 5.59
N PRO A 305 3.52 13.20 5.62
CA PRO A 305 3.75 12.02 6.47
C PRO A 305 4.24 12.39 7.89
N PHE A 306 4.68 13.62 8.12
CA PHE A 306 5.32 14.03 9.38
C PHE A 306 4.28 14.33 10.45
N PRO A 307 4.35 13.70 11.63
CA PRO A 307 3.39 13.88 12.71
C PRO A 307 3.64 15.21 13.44
N THR A 308 3.04 16.28 12.94
CA THR A 308 3.23 17.66 13.41
C THR A 308 1.99 18.28 14.07
N VAL A 309 0.92 17.50 14.25
CA VAL A 309 -0.31 17.95 14.92
C VAL A 309 -0.63 17.00 16.05
N ARG A 310 -1.00 17.52 17.21
CA ARG A 310 -1.41 16.69 18.36
C ARG A 310 -2.80 17.04 18.88
N VAL A 311 -3.44 16.04 19.43
CA VAL A 311 -4.69 16.15 20.19
C VAL A 311 -4.63 15.15 21.35
N PRO A 312 -5.18 15.43 22.55
CA PRO A 312 -5.28 14.42 23.60
C PRO A 312 -5.94 13.12 23.11
N ALA A 313 -5.40 11.96 23.50
CA ALA A 313 -5.83 10.65 23.02
C ALA A 313 -7.16 10.20 23.66
N GLU A 314 -8.19 11.01 23.56
CA GLU A 314 -9.52 10.84 24.13
C GLU A 314 -10.59 11.20 23.09
N LEU A 315 -11.71 10.44 23.04
CA LEU A 315 -12.79 10.64 22.06
C LEU A 315 -13.32 12.08 22.05
N GLN A 316 -13.55 12.66 23.22
CA GLN A 316 -14.07 14.02 23.33
C GLN A 316 -13.11 15.05 22.77
N ALA A 317 -11.81 14.94 23.09
CA ALA A 317 -10.82 15.89 22.65
C ALA A 317 -10.75 15.99 21.10
N ILE A 318 -10.97 14.89 20.40
CA ILE A 318 -10.97 14.86 18.93
C ILE A 318 -12.06 15.78 18.35
N SER A 319 -13.22 15.86 18.99
CA SER A 319 -14.35 16.69 18.56
C SER A 319 -14.22 18.18 18.89
N HIS A 320 -13.19 18.57 19.65
CA HIS A 320 -12.98 19.92 20.16
C HIS A 320 -11.80 20.61 19.48
N PRO A 321 -12.02 21.39 18.41
CA PRO A 321 -10.94 22.03 17.64
C PRO A 321 -9.99 22.90 18.47
N GLU A 322 -10.48 23.48 19.57
CA GLU A 322 -9.72 24.38 20.43
C GLU A 322 -8.60 23.72 21.24
N VAL A 323 -8.60 22.37 21.38
CA VAL A 323 -7.55 21.66 22.11
C VAL A 323 -6.45 21.11 21.19
N TRP A 324 -6.63 21.25 19.87
CA TRP A 324 -5.63 20.84 18.90
C TRP A 324 -4.45 21.80 18.86
N GLU A 325 -3.26 21.27 18.77
CA GLU A 325 -2.01 22.02 18.68
C GLU A 325 -1.13 21.47 17.55
N ALA A 326 -0.35 22.37 16.94
CA ALA A 326 0.64 22.00 15.95
C ALA A 326 2.07 22.21 16.47
N TRP A 327 2.98 21.33 16.07
CA TRP A 327 4.41 21.53 16.21
C TRP A 327 4.87 22.53 15.15
N THR A 328 5.18 23.73 15.57
CA THR A 328 5.41 24.84 14.65
C THR A 328 6.37 25.87 15.21
N CYS A 329 7.07 26.56 14.33
CA CYS A 329 7.80 27.79 14.61
C CYS A 329 7.23 28.98 13.82
N VAL A 330 5.98 28.89 13.35
CA VAL A 330 5.34 29.99 12.63
C VAL A 330 5.04 31.15 13.57
N ASP A 331 5.43 32.36 13.19
CA ASP A 331 5.02 33.60 13.86
C ASP A 331 3.62 34.02 13.38
N ALA A 332 2.59 33.48 14.02
CA ALA A 332 1.20 33.80 13.68
C ALA A 332 0.81 35.26 14.00
N ALA A 333 1.57 35.95 14.83
CA ALA A 333 1.32 37.37 15.19
C ALA A 333 1.89 38.35 14.15
N ALA A 334 2.94 37.95 13.43
CA ALA A 334 3.62 38.83 12.49
C ALA A 334 2.95 38.98 11.15
N ASP A 335 2.39 37.89 10.59
CA ASP A 335 1.65 37.90 9.31
C ASP A 335 0.82 36.64 9.13
N PRO A 336 -0.51 36.69 9.30
CA PRO A 336 -1.37 35.52 9.07
C PRO A 336 -1.38 35.02 7.60
N ARG A 337 -0.86 35.79 6.64
CA ARG A 337 -0.73 35.41 5.23
C ARG A 337 0.69 35.00 4.84
N GLY A 338 1.70 35.53 5.54
CA GLY A 338 3.11 35.38 5.20
C GLY A 338 3.79 34.16 5.81
N LEU A 339 3.24 33.56 6.88
CA LEU A 339 3.77 32.38 7.57
C LEU A 339 5.32 32.36 7.64
N LYS A 340 5.90 33.36 8.34
CA LYS A 340 7.35 33.46 8.57
C LYS A 340 7.78 32.64 9.77
N PRO A 341 9.04 32.16 9.80
CA PRO A 341 9.56 31.48 10.97
C PRO A 341 9.85 32.46 12.10
N ALA A 342 9.39 32.17 13.31
CA ALA A 342 9.79 32.83 14.52
C ALA A 342 11.17 32.34 15.00
N ARG A 343 11.96 33.22 15.61
CA ARG A 343 13.25 32.89 16.18
C ARG A 343 13.35 33.28 17.65
N THR A 344 14.05 32.46 18.40
CA THR A 344 14.44 32.78 19.78
C THR A 344 15.41 33.96 19.81
N PRO A 345 15.65 34.61 20.98
CA PRO A 345 16.68 35.61 21.12
C PRO A 345 18.09 35.15 20.72
N ALA A 346 18.37 33.86 20.78
CA ALA A 346 19.61 33.23 20.33
C ALA A 346 19.68 33.00 18.81
N GLY A 347 18.65 33.39 18.05
CA GLY A 347 18.58 33.26 16.60
C GLY A 347 18.13 31.88 16.08
N GLN A 348 17.87 30.89 16.94
CA GLN A 348 17.36 29.57 16.56
C GLN A 348 15.87 29.63 16.23
N LEU A 349 15.38 28.73 15.38
CA LEU A 349 13.95 28.58 15.14
C LEU A 349 13.21 28.21 16.43
N ASP A 350 12.15 28.97 16.75
CA ASP A 350 11.39 28.83 18.00
C ASP A 350 10.29 27.76 17.86
N TRP A 351 10.70 26.49 17.84
CA TRP A 351 9.80 25.34 17.74
C TRP A 351 9.04 25.07 19.04
N GLY A 352 7.75 24.77 18.92
CA GLY A 352 6.91 24.38 20.06
C GLY A 352 5.51 23.96 19.64
N TRP A 353 4.80 23.32 20.58
CA TRP A 353 3.37 23.02 20.43
C TRP A 353 2.55 24.29 20.63
N ARG A 354 1.77 24.67 19.62
CA ARG A 354 0.99 25.92 19.61
C ARG A 354 -0.35 25.76 18.90
N LYS A 355 -1.31 26.59 19.25
CA LYS A 355 -2.60 26.72 18.55
C LYS A 355 -2.42 27.55 17.27
N ALA A 356 -1.63 27.03 16.36
CA ALA A 356 -1.26 27.66 15.09
C ALA A 356 -1.13 26.58 14.01
N VAL A 357 -0.96 26.97 12.75
CA VAL A 357 -0.80 26.05 11.63
C VAL A 357 0.55 25.29 11.73
N PRO A 358 0.59 24.00 11.36
CA PRO A 358 1.84 23.24 11.33
C PRO A 358 2.76 23.72 10.21
N VAL A 359 4.06 23.52 10.42
CA VAL A 359 5.04 23.67 9.35
C VAL A 359 4.97 22.45 8.43
N SER A 360 4.77 22.69 7.14
CA SER A 360 4.79 21.65 6.09
C SER A 360 6.12 21.66 5.33
N GLN A 361 6.39 20.59 4.58
CA GLN A 361 7.53 20.51 3.66
C GLN A 361 7.56 21.66 2.66
N GLN A 362 6.40 22.00 2.08
CA GLN A 362 6.25 23.10 1.12
C GLN A 362 6.56 24.46 1.76
N LEU A 363 6.25 24.61 3.06
CA LEU A 363 6.58 25.83 3.80
C LEU A 363 8.07 25.91 4.07
N GLU A 364 8.73 24.83 4.49
CA GLU A 364 10.20 24.78 4.64
C GLU A 364 10.92 25.04 3.30
N GLU A 365 10.45 24.43 2.20
CA GLU A 365 11.02 24.66 0.87
C GLU A 365 10.91 26.14 0.45
N ARG A 366 9.75 26.77 0.72
CA ARG A 366 9.56 28.19 0.47
C ARG A 366 10.53 29.03 1.32
N TRP A 367 10.64 28.77 2.62
CA TRP A 367 11.55 29.48 3.51
C TRP A 367 13.01 29.35 3.09
N LEU A 368 13.43 28.15 2.67
CA LEU A 368 14.77 27.92 2.15
C LEU A 368 15.04 28.75 0.89
N ARG A 369 14.11 28.74 -0.05
CA ARG A 369 14.21 29.52 -1.30
C ARG A 369 14.21 31.04 -1.07
N GLU A 370 13.49 31.51 -0.07
CA GLU A 370 13.44 32.91 0.34
C GLU A 370 14.60 33.32 1.25
N GLY A 371 15.48 32.39 1.64
CA GLY A 371 16.62 32.65 2.51
C GLY A 371 16.24 32.94 3.98
N LEU A 372 15.05 32.54 4.40
CA LEU A 372 14.54 32.73 5.77
C LEU A 372 15.07 31.67 6.74
N VAL A 373 15.49 30.50 6.21
CA VAL A 373 16.11 29.41 6.97
C VAL A 373 17.34 28.90 6.23
N GLN A 374 18.25 28.27 6.99
CA GLN A 374 19.42 27.59 6.44
C GLN A 374 19.12 26.11 6.18
N PRO A 375 19.85 25.43 5.29
CA PRO A 375 19.67 24.01 4.99
C PRO A 375 19.72 23.09 6.22
N GLU A 376 20.50 23.45 7.23
CA GLU A 376 20.71 22.70 8.48
C GLU A 376 19.55 22.86 9.47
N GLU A 377 18.68 23.85 9.28
CA GLU A 377 17.53 24.13 10.13
C GLU A 377 16.27 23.37 9.69
N LEU A 378 16.31 22.71 8.50
CA LEU A 378 15.18 21.97 7.96
C LEU A 378 14.92 20.67 8.73
N ARG A 379 13.65 20.34 8.91
CA ARG A 379 13.23 19.15 9.65
C ARG A 379 12.55 18.09 8.77
N PHE A 380 11.89 18.52 7.71
CA PHE A 380 10.97 17.70 6.91
C PHE A 380 11.40 17.55 5.44
N LEU A 381 12.57 18.06 5.07
CA LEU A 381 13.16 17.95 3.74
C LEU A 381 14.51 17.24 3.79
N PRO A 382 14.55 15.91 4.00
CA PRO A 382 15.81 15.17 4.11
C PRO A 382 16.61 15.22 2.81
N GLN A 383 17.93 15.09 2.93
CA GLN A 383 18.84 14.89 1.80
C GLN A 383 18.61 13.50 1.20
N ASN A 384 18.61 13.41 -0.12
CA ASN A 384 18.60 12.12 -0.81
C ASN A 384 20.01 11.50 -0.71
N ALA A 385 20.14 10.40 0.03
CA ALA A 385 21.43 9.72 0.25
C ALA A 385 22.06 9.20 -1.05
N GLY A 386 21.25 8.82 -2.03
CA GLY A 386 21.71 8.35 -3.35
C GLY A 386 21.99 9.46 -4.37
N LYS A 387 21.55 10.71 -4.08
CA LYS A 387 21.70 11.85 -4.99
C LYS A 387 22.09 13.12 -4.21
N PRO A 388 23.37 13.30 -3.85
CA PRO A 388 23.83 14.42 -3.08
C PRO A 388 23.40 15.77 -3.68
N GLY A 389 22.95 16.69 -2.85
CA GLY A 389 22.42 17.99 -3.27
C GLY A 389 20.93 18.01 -3.65
N GLN A 390 20.28 16.86 -3.76
CA GLN A 390 18.82 16.77 -3.91
C GLN A 390 18.15 16.50 -2.55
N ARG A 391 16.96 17.05 -2.37
CA ARG A 391 16.10 16.77 -1.21
C ARG A 391 14.90 15.94 -1.64
N VAL A 392 14.38 15.16 -0.70
CA VAL A 392 13.20 14.33 -0.93
C VAL A 392 11.97 15.06 -0.44
N LEU A 393 11.03 15.29 -1.36
CA LEU A 393 9.69 15.79 -1.06
C LEU A 393 8.72 14.61 -1.03
N PHE A 394 8.14 14.35 0.13
CA PHE A 394 7.22 13.22 0.30
C PHE A 394 5.78 13.59 -0.10
N HIS A 395 5.12 12.65 -0.76
CA HIS A 395 3.68 12.71 -1.01
C HIS A 395 2.87 12.22 0.20
N GLY A 396 3.26 11.07 0.74
CA GLY A 396 2.60 10.44 1.87
C GLY A 396 3.48 9.37 2.51
N GLY A 397 3.02 8.83 3.63
CA GLY A 397 3.74 7.78 4.34
C GLY A 397 3.30 7.62 5.79
N SER A 398 4.04 6.80 6.53
CA SER A 398 3.84 6.56 7.95
C SER A 398 5.13 6.75 8.73
N VAL A 399 5.02 7.25 9.96
CA VAL A 399 6.12 7.35 10.92
C VAL A 399 5.80 6.44 12.10
N CYS A 400 6.69 5.49 12.40
CA CYS A 400 6.50 4.52 13.48
C CYS A 400 7.76 4.42 14.36
N TRP A 401 7.57 4.16 15.66
CA TRP A 401 8.68 3.83 16.53
C TRP A 401 9.23 2.45 16.21
N ASN A 402 10.52 2.36 15.96
CA ASN A 402 11.20 1.08 15.75
C ASN A 402 12.11 0.76 16.95
N SER A 403 11.78 -0.30 17.69
CA SER A 403 12.50 -0.70 18.91
C SER A 403 13.88 -1.29 18.62
N TRP A 404 14.10 -1.85 17.43
CA TRP A 404 15.39 -2.39 17.02
C TRP A 404 16.39 -1.27 16.69
N ARG A 405 15.94 -0.24 15.92
CA ARG A 405 16.75 0.97 15.62
C ARG A 405 16.80 1.95 16.77
N LYS A 406 15.82 1.93 17.70
CA LYS A 406 15.56 2.96 18.71
C LYS A 406 15.41 4.35 18.08
N ARG A 407 14.65 4.42 16.99
CA ARG A 407 14.40 5.61 16.18
C ARG A 407 12.95 5.63 15.72
N TRP A 408 12.48 6.80 15.39
CA TRP A 408 11.27 6.99 14.62
C TRP A 408 11.58 6.78 13.15
N VAL A 409 10.98 5.77 12.56
CA VAL A 409 11.19 5.36 11.16
C VAL A 409 10.08 5.91 10.31
N LEU A 410 10.45 6.59 9.24
CA LEU A 410 9.56 7.04 8.17
C LEU A 410 9.68 6.09 6.96
N ILE A 411 8.57 5.54 6.53
CA ILE A 411 8.41 4.93 5.20
C ILE A 411 7.49 5.84 4.41
N GLY A 412 8.02 6.47 3.37
CA GLY A 412 7.26 7.44 2.58
C GLY A 412 7.54 7.36 1.10
N ASN A 413 6.53 7.63 0.27
CA ASN A 413 6.74 7.76 -1.17
C ASN A 413 7.01 9.21 -1.54
N ALA A 414 8.00 9.39 -2.43
CA ALA A 414 8.35 10.70 -2.95
C ALA A 414 7.40 11.16 -4.05
N GLN A 415 7.32 12.47 -4.23
CA GLN A 415 6.61 13.14 -5.31
C GLN A 415 7.63 13.78 -6.26
N HIS A 416 7.62 13.36 -7.51
CA HIS A 416 8.56 13.82 -8.53
C HIS A 416 7.85 14.62 -9.63
N TRP A 417 8.17 15.89 -9.70
CA TRP A 417 7.67 16.81 -10.75
C TRP A 417 8.68 17.01 -11.89
N GLU A 418 9.89 16.43 -11.75
CA GLU A 418 10.94 16.62 -12.75
C GLU A 418 10.60 15.94 -14.07
N ARG A 419 10.91 16.62 -15.15
CA ARG A 419 10.77 16.04 -16.48
C ARG A 419 11.73 14.86 -16.64
N GLY A 420 11.19 13.68 -16.93
CA GLY A 420 11.97 12.46 -17.13
C GLY A 420 12.11 11.59 -15.86
N ALA A 421 11.40 11.90 -14.78
CA ALA A 421 11.26 11.00 -13.66
C ALA A 421 10.69 9.64 -14.13
N THR A 422 11.17 8.54 -13.54
CA THR A 422 10.73 7.17 -13.88
C THR A 422 9.26 6.93 -13.53
N SER A 423 8.79 7.60 -12.49
CA SER A 423 7.39 7.64 -12.05
C SER A 423 7.15 8.86 -11.18
N PHE A 424 5.95 9.42 -11.24
CA PHE A 424 5.53 10.55 -10.40
C PHE A 424 5.48 10.19 -8.90
N LEU A 425 5.00 8.98 -8.55
CA LEU A 425 4.80 8.51 -7.17
C LEU A 425 5.43 7.12 -6.90
N GLY A 426 6.33 6.64 -7.75
CA GLY A 426 6.81 5.26 -7.72
C GLY A 426 8.02 5.00 -6.83
N GLU A 427 8.64 6.02 -6.24
CA GLU A 427 9.83 5.86 -5.40
C GLU A 427 9.48 5.91 -3.91
N VAL A 428 9.91 4.88 -3.16
CA VAL A 428 9.70 4.76 -1.71
C VAL A 428 11.03 4.91 -0.99
N TYR A 429 11.04 5.76 0.01
CA TYR A 429 12.22 6.08 0.81
C TYR A 429 12.03 5.67 2.26
N TYR A 430 13.15 5.30 2.88
CA TYR A 430 13.34 5.16 4.31
C TYR A 430 14.04 6.39 4.85
N SER A 431 13.60 6.87 6.00
CA SER A 431 14.30 7.88 6.79
C SER A 431 14.11 7.61 8.29
N GLU A 432 14.96 8.16 9.15
CA GLU A 432 14.80 8.02 10.60
C GLU A 432 15.19 9.28 11.36
N ALA A 433 14.61 9.42 12.56
CA ALA A 433 14.87 10.55 13.46
C ALA A 433 14.79 10.13 14.94
N GLU A 434 15.35 10.92 15.84
CA GLU A 434 15.24 10.72 17.30
C GLU A 434 13.86 11.12 17.84
N SER A 435 13.21 12.08 17.17
CA SER A 435 11.86 12.55 17.50
C SER A 435 10.93 12.32 16.31
N PRO A 436 9.65 12.03 16.54
CA PRO A 436 8.70 11.89 15.44
C PRO A 436 8.46 13.20 14.67
N GLN A 437 8.77 14.36 15.29
CA GLN A 437 8.78 15.67 14.64
C GLN A 437 10.12 16.01 13.98
N GLY A 438 11.00 15.02 13.77
CA GLY A 438 12.30 15.19 13.14
C GLY A 438 13.36 15.88 14.05
N PRO A 439 14.47 16.35 13.48
CA PRO A 439 14.71 16.45 12.04
C PRO A 439 14.97 15.10 11.37
N PHE A 440 14.38 14.89 10.20
CA PHE A 440 14.72 13.80 9.30
C PHE A 440 15.81 14.30 8.35
N LEU A 441 17.06 13.86 8.54
CA LEU A 441 18.21 14.46 7.86
C LEU A 441 18.53 13.81 6.52
N GLN A 442 18.40 12.49 6.43
CA GLN A 442 18.71 11.68 5.26
C GLN A 442 17.50 10.85 4.86
N ALA A 443 17.34 10.57 3.56
CA ALA A 443 16.37 9.61 3.05
C ALA A 443 17.06 8.70 2.02
N LEU A 444 16.89 7.39 2.15
CA LEU A 444 17.44 6.38 1.27
C LEU A 444 16.33 5.72 0.47
N LEU A 445 16.50 5.63 -0.85
CA LEU A 445 15.59 4.92 -1.75
C LEU A 445 15.63 3.42 -1.45
N ILE A 446 14.50 2.86 -1.02
CA ILE A 446 14.36 1.44 -0.66
C ILE A 446 13.60 0.62 -1.70
N ALA A 447 12.71 1.27 -2.45
CA ALA A 447 11.99 0.62 -3.55
C ALA A 447 11.69 1.62 -4.67
N THR A 448 11.83 1.17 -5.91
CA THR A 448 11.47 1.94 -7.11
C THR A 448 10.52 1.14 -7.99
N HIS A 449 9.59 1.85 -8.64
CA HIS A 449 8.56 1.26 -9.48
C HIS A 449 8.51 1.98 -10.84
N PRO A 450 9.52 1.81 -11.72
CA PRO A 450 9.52 2.43 -13.02
C PRO A 450 8.24 2.11 -13.80
N GLY A 451 7.57 3.16 -14.29
CA GLY A 451 6.31 3.03 -15.02
C GLY A 451 5.07 2.73 -14.18
N GLN A 452 5.21 2.64 -12.86
CA GLN A 452 4.11 2.40 -11.92
C GLN A 452 4.15 3.42 -10.78
N SER A 453 3.02 3.71 -10.19
CA SER A 453 2.91 4.43 -8.93
C SER A 453 2.91 3.45 -7.75
N PHE A 454 3.42 3.91 -6.63
CA PHE A 454 3.31 3.23 -5.34
C PHE A 454 3.07 4.32 -4.28
N TYR A 455 1.82 4.62 -3.98
CA TYR A 455 1.47 5.76 -3.13
C TYR A 455 0.84 5.35 -1.80
N ASN A 456 0.84 6.28 -0.87
CA ASN A 456 0.33 6.15 0.50
C ASN A 456 0.88 4.91 1.24
N PRO A 457 2.23 4.76 1.32
CA PRO A 457 2.80 3.63 2.02
C PRO A 457 2.51 3.71 3.53
N CYS A 458 2.18 2.54 4.10
CA CYS A 458 1.89 2.36 5.51
C CYS A 458 2.72 1.20 6.07
N GLN A 459 3.51 1.45 7.13
CA GLN A 459 4.13 0.38 7.92
C GLN A 459 3.09 -0.23 8.86
N HIS A 460 3.09 -1.55 8.97
CA HIS A 460 2.26 -2.31 9.90
C HIS A 460 3.14 -2.86 11.02
N VAL A 461 3.22 -2.13 12.12
CA VAL A 461 4.05 -2.51 13.28
C VAL A 461 3.63 -3.84 13.91
N GLU A 462 2.36 -4.23 13.74
CA GLU A 462 1.81 -5.51 14.20
C GLU A 462 2.43 -6.69 13.45
N PHE A 463 3.01 -6.46 12.28
CA PHE A 463 3.63 -7.47 11.43
C PHE A 463 5.16 -7.42 11.46
N ASP A 464 5.75 -6.54 12.25
CA ASP A 464 7.20 -6.45 12.38
C ASP A 464 7.78 -7.78 12.89
N GLU A 465 8.83 -8.25 12.25
CA GLU A 465 9.51 -9.51 12.56
C GLU A 465 10.84 -9.24 13.28
N GLN A 466 11.34 -10.23 14.01
CA GLN A 466 12.66 -10.19 14.67
C GLN A 466 12.83 -8.94 15.57
N SER A 467 11.82 -8.64 16.39
CA SER A 467 11.79 -7.48 17.31
C SER A 467 11.99 -6.14 16.61
N GLY A 468 11.44 -5.99 15.40
CA GLY A 468 11.48 -4.77 14.60
C GLY A 468 12.71 -4.65 13.69
N ARG A 469 13.57 -5.67 13.59
CA ARG A 469 14.64 -5.69 12.59
C ARG A 469 14.08 -5.76 11.18
N CYS A 470 13.08 -6.61 10.94
CA CYS A 470 12.38 -6.69 9.68
C CYS A 470 11.02 -6.02 9.82
N ILE A 471 10.79 -4.96 9.08
CA ILE A 471 9.52 -4.23 9.05
C ILE A 471 8.74 -4.56 7.79
N LEU A 472 7.40 -4.58 7.92
CA LEU A 472 6.50 -4.80 6.80
C LEU A 472 5.72 -3.51 6.52
N PHE A 473 5.64 -3.14 5.24
CA PHE A 473 4.86 -1.99 4.78
C PHE A 473 4.14 -2.30 3.47
N GLU A 474 3.01 -1.67 3.28
CA GLU A 474 2.25 -1.75 2.03
C GLU A 474 2.05 -0.39 1.38
N GLY A 475 1.61 -0.39 0.13
CA GLY A 475 1.18 0.80 -0.59
C GLY A 475 0.41 0.42 -1.84
N THR A 476 -0.22 1.42 -2.45
CA THR A 476 -1.05 1.24 -3.65
C THR A 476 -0.19 1.18 -4.89
N TYR A 477 -0.13 0.00 -5.52
CA TYR A 477 0.58 -0.24 -6.77
C TYR A 477 -0.38 -0.17 -7.97
N THR A 478 -0.12 0.75 -8.90
CA THR A 478 -0.97 0.99 -10.06
C THR A 478 -0.24 1.77 -11.16
N SER A 479 -0.70 1.66 -12.41
CA SER A 479 -0.25 2.53 -13.51
C SER A 479 -0.87 3.93 -13.50
N MET A 480 -1.82 4.21 -12.59
CA MET A 480 -2.41 5.55 -12.44
C MET A 480 -1.32 6.57 -12.14
N PHE A 481 -1.47 7.78 -12.66
CA PHE A 481 -0.48 8.87 -12.59
C PHE A 481 0.84 8.57 -13.33
N THR A 482 0.83 7.63 -14.27
CA THR A 482 1.94 7.32 -15.17
C THR A 482 1.48 7.30 -16.62
N ASN A 483 2.44 7.23 -17.58
CA ASN A 483 2.15 7.03 -19.00
C ASN A 483 2.31 5.55 -19.43
N SER A 484 2.46 4.64 -18.46
CA SER A 484 2.64 3.22 -18.76
C SER A 484 1.29 2.50 -18.88
N PRO A 485 1.24 1.42 -19.68
CA PRO A 485 0.04 0.58 -19.72
C PRO A 485 -0.20 -0.07 -18.36
N PRO A 486 -1.48 -0.38 -18.04
CA PRO A 486 -1.81 -1.09 -16.81
C PRO A 486 -1.24 -2.51 -16.84
N THR A 487 -0.81 -3.02 -15.68
CA THR A 487 -0.50 -4.44 -15.51
C THR A 487 -1.75 -5.28 -15.85
N PRO A 488 -1.69 -6.20 -16.82
CA PRO A 488 -2.86 -6.96 -17.24
C PRO A 488 -3.51 -7.69 -16.05
N ARG A 489 -4.83 -7.57 -15.90
CA ARG A 489 -5.67 -8.10 -14.81
C ARG A 489 -5.45 -7.47 -13.44
N TYR A 490 -4.28 -6.94 -13.11
CA TYR A 490 -3.84 -6.67 -11.73
C TYR A 490 -3.30 -5.25 -11.54
N ASN A 491 -3.95 -4.26 -12.11
CA ASN A 491 -3.44 -2.88 -12.14
C ASN A 491 -3.66 -2.08 -10.85
N TYR A 492 -4.49 -2.53 -9.93
CA TYR A 492 -4.88 -1.73 -8.75
C TYR A 492 -4.84 -2.59 -7.50
N ASN A 493 -3.70 -2.57 -6.79
CA ASN A 493 -3.46 -3.49 -5.69
C ASN A 493 -2.82 -2.80 -4.49
N GLN A 494 -3.12 -3.31 -3.30
CA GLN A 494 -2.25 -3.14 -2.14
C GLN A 494 -1.15 -4.18 -2.21
N LEU A 495 0.09 -3.75 -2.17
CA LEU A 495 1.26 -4.61 -2.35
C LEU A 495 2.17 -4.53 -1.13
N MET A 496 2.39 -5.67 -0.46
CA MET A 496 3.22 -5.78 0.74
C MET A 496 4.69 -5.93 0.39
N TYR A 497 5.53 -5.21 1.13
CA TYR A 497 6.98 -5.30 1.13
C TYR A 497 7.53 -5.62 2.51
N ARG A 498 8.73 -6.23 2.54
CA ARG A 498 9.56 -6.43 3.72
C ARG A 498 10.87 -5.67 3.56
N LEU A 499 11.30 -4.99 4.63
CA LEU A 499 12.59 -4.29 4.71
C LEU A 499 13.38 -4.83 5.90
N ASP A 500 14.56 -5.42 5.66
CA ASP A 500 15.52 -5.75 6.72
C ASP A 500 16.35 -4.49 7.04
N LEU A 501 16.15 -3.93 8.23
CA LEU A 501 16.88 -2.76 8.70
C LEU A 501 18.37 -3.06 9.00
N GLY A 502 18.76 -4.34 8.99
CA GLY A 502 20.15 -4.79 9.03
C GLY A 502 20.83 -4.84 7.65
N ASP A 503 20.17 -4.41 6.56
CA ASP A 503 20.79 -4.34 5.23
C ASP A 503 21.96 -3.35 5.25
N VAL A 504 23.12 -3.77 4.69
CA VAL A 504 24.36 -2.98 4.69
C VAL A 504 24.16 -1.59 4.08
N ARG A 505 23.34 -1.45 3.05
CA ARG A 505 23.05 -0.16 2.39
C ARG A 505 22.33 0.84 3.30
N LEU A 506 21.50 0.35 4.23
CA LEU A 506 20.90 1.16 5.28
C LEU A 506 21.94 1.54 6.34
N GLN A 507 22.78 0.59 6.76
CA GLN A 507 23.82 0.82 7.77
C GLN A 507 24.86 1.84 7.28
N GLU A 508 25.22 1.84 6.01
CA GLU A 508 26.14 2.84 5.41
C GLU A 508 25.63 4.26 5.52
N VAL A 509 24.31 4.48 5.48
CA VAL A 509 23.69 5.83 5.54
C VAL A 509 23.34 6.24 6.96
N PHE A 510 22.78 5.32 7.74
CA PHE A 510 22.20 5.60 9.06
C PHE A 510 23.04 5.09 10.24
N GLY A 511 24.19 4.51 9.96
CA GLY A 511 25.05 3.89 10.96
C GLY A 511 24.58 2.49 11.38
N GLU A 512 25.50 1.73 11.96
CA GLU A 512 25.17 0.47 12.60
C GLU A 512 24.29 0.70 13.84
N ARG A 513 23.60 -0.35 14.28
CA ARG A 513 22.84 -0.34 15.54
C ARG A 513 23.81 -0.16 16.71
N GLU A 514 23.58 0.85 17.57
CA GLU A 514 24.20 1.00 18.87
C GLU A 514 23.66 0.00 19.91
#